data_ee0442dd74838af3161d65df9a61e621
#
_entry.id   ee0442dd74838af3161d65df9a61e621
#
_cell.length_a   1.000
_cell.length_b   1.000
_cell.length_c   1.000
_cell.angle_alpha   90.00
_cell.angle_beta   90.00
_cell.angle_gamma   90.00
#
_symmetry.space_group_name_H-M   'P 1'
#
loop_
_entity.id
_entity.type
_entity.pdbx_description
1 polymer ?
#
loop_
_entity_poly.entity_id
_entity_poly.type
_entity_poly.pdbx_seq_one_letter_code
_entity_poly.pdbx_strand_id
1 'polypeptide(L)'
;MKIIQTVLFTLLLIVASSSLQAQPATYCNPMNLDYGFTPIPNFSEWGRHRATADPVIVLYKGDYYLFSTNQWGYWWSTDLNHWNFVSRSFLKPYHNVYDDLCAPAVWVQGDTLLVFGSTYSSTFPIWMSTNPKANEWQEAIDPFEIGGWDPAFFTDDDGKLYMYNGSSNKYPLYGIEINRKTFKPYGTRKELLLLDDNRFGWHRFGEHMDNTFLDPFIEGAWMNKHNGKYYLQFGAPGTEFSGYADGVAVGEHPLGPFSHQSLPFSYKPGGFARGAGHGATFADKWGNYWHVSTIAISVKNNFERRLGLWPAGFDSDDVMYCNTIFGDYPHYLPDGPADHLKSRFTGWMLLNYNKPVAVSSTLGGYAPNHAVDEDIKTYWSAQTSNAGEWISSDLGEISEVNAVQINYADQNAEFLGKAEGIFHQYKLWYSADGKKWQILADKSKNKTDVPHDYIVPEKPVKARYIKLENIHMPTGKFAISGLRVFGKGAGEEPSVVEDLIVLRTESDKRSAWLKWEPVDHATGYNIYLGTEPDKLYNCIMVMGKNEYWLKTLDKESTYYFVIEAFNENGISEKSKTIKTE
;
A
#
# COMPACT_ATOMS: atom_id res chain seq x y z
N MET A 1 83.33 -20.05 -21.79
CA MET A 1 82.37 -20.25 -20.71
C MET A 1 81.34 -19.10 -20.82
N LYS A 2 80.21 -19.34 -21.46
CA LYS A 2 79.13 -18.34 -21.60
C LYS A 2 77.99 -18.78 -20.70
N ILE A 3 77.64 -17.94 -19.75
CA ILE A 3 76.52 -18.13 -18.87
C ILE A 3 75.26 -17.53 -19.57
N ILE A 4 74.31 -18.40 -19.84
CA ILE A 4 73.01 -17.98 -20.40
C ILE A 4 72.05 -17.69 -19.21
N GLN A 5 71.65 -16.43 -19.04
CA GLN A 5 70.60 -16.04 -18.11
C GLN A 5 69.21 -16.21 -18.79
N THR A 6 68.43 -17.15 -18.27
CA THR A 6 67.03 -17.33 -18.66
C THR A 6 66.16 -16.38 -17.82
N VAL A 7 65.53 -15.39 -18.45
CA VAL A 7 64.55 -14.50 -17.82
C VAL A 7 63.21 -15.17 -17.95
N LEU A 8 62.61 -15.55 -16.81
CA LEU A 8 61.23 -16.07 -16.71
C LEU A 8 60.31 -14.88 -16.64
N PHE A 9 59.51 -14.65 -17.69
CA PHE A 9 58.38 -13.69 -17.67
C PHE A 9 57.15 -14.39 -17.09
N THR A 10 56.77 -14.06 -15.86
CA THR A 10 55.52 -14.51 -15.24
C THR A 10 54.42 -13.52 -15.64
N LEU A 11 53.55 -13.94 -16.56
CA LEU A 11 52.33 -13.18 -16.92
C LEU A 11 51.32 -13.37 -15.80
N LEU A 12 51.08 -12.35 -14.98
CA LEU A 12 49.95 -12.30 -14.05
C LEU A 12 48.70 -11.95 -14.86
N LEU A 13 47.86 -12.93 -15.13
CA LEU A 13 46.48 -12.73 -15.59
C LEU A 13 45.65 -12.23 -14.39
N ILE A 14 45.43 -10.92 -14.32
CA ILE A 14 44.40 -10.36 -13.45
C ILE A 14 43.07 -10.66 -14.12
N VAL A 15 42.39 -11.72 -13.70
CA VAL A 15 40.98 -11.94 -14.00
C VAL A 15 40.21 -10.95 -13.15
N ALA A 16 39.84 -9.82 -13.72
CA ALA A 16 38.84 -8.94 -13.15
C ALA A 16 37.49 -9.69 -13.17
N SER A 17 37.17 -10.37 -12.08
CA SER A 17 35.81 -10.83 -11.83
C SER A 17 34.94 -9.58 -11.63
N SER A 18 34.33 -9.09 -12.71
CA SER A 18 33.15 -8.22 -12.57
C SER A 18 32.10 -9.04 -11.86
N SER A 19 31.99 -8.87 -10.54
CA SER A 19 30.79 -9.30 -9.82
C SER A 19 29.61 -8.60 -10.52
N LEU A 20 28.78 -9.36 -11.23
CA LEU A 20 27.45 -8.88 -11.60
C LEU A 20 26.77 -8.57 -10.27
N GLN A 21 26.75 -7.30 -9.91
CA GLN A 21 25.98 -6.84 -8.77
C GLN A 21 24.51 -7.05 -9.17
N ALA A 22 23.82 -7.94 -8.47
CA ALA A 22 22.40 -8.16 -8.69
C ALA A 22 21.68 -6.81 -8.62
N GLN A 23 20.73 -6.56 -9.52
CA GLN A 23 19.91 -5.35 -9.43
C GLN A 23 19.27 -5.29 -8.04
N PRO A 24 19.26 -4.12 -7.37
CA PRO A 24 18.57 -3.99 -6.10
C PRO A 24 17.10 -4.41 -6.24
N ALA A 25 16.59 -5.14 -5.27
CA ALA A 25 15.20 -5.55 -5.27
C ALA A 25 14.28 -4.33 -5.24
N THR A 26 13.17 -4.42 -5.98
CA THR A 26 12.14 -3.37 -6.03
C THR A 26 10.77 -3.95 -5.74
N TYR A 27 9.85 -3.12 -5.27
CA TYR A 27 8.44 -3.45 -5.07
C TYR A 27 7.54 -2.37 -5.69
N CYS A 28 6.27 -2.68 -5.89
CA CYS A 28 5.27 -1.76 -6.42
C CYS A 28 3.91 -2.07 -5.76
N ASN A 29 3.21 -1.03 -5.30
CA ASN A 29 1.86 -1.19 -4.75
C ASN A 29 0.79 -1.21 -5.87
N PRO A 30 -0.33 -1.94 -5.68
CA PRO A 30 -0.68 -2.79 -4.54
C PRO A 30 0.24 -3.99 -4.39
N MET A 31 0.39 -4.49 -3.14
CA MET A 31 1.17 -5.70 -2.86
C MET A 31 0.62 -6.90 -3.64
N ASN A 32 1.49 -7.67 -4.29
CA ASN A 32 1.11 -8.89 -5.01
C ASN A 32 0.95 -10.07 -4.03
N LEU A 33 -0.26 -10.23 -3.52
CA LEU A 33 -0.64 -11.34 -2.64
C LEU A 33 -1.79 -12.12 -3.28
N ASP A 34 -1.89 -13.39 -2.95
CA ASP A 34 -3.00 -14.25 -3.35
C ASP A 34 -4.24 -13.99 -2.46
N TYR A 35 -4.78 -12.77 -2.55
CA TYR A 35 -5.92 -12.32 -1.74
C TYR A 35 -7.13 -13.26 -1.83
N GLY A 36 -7.78 -13.52 -0.69
CA GLY A 36 -9.07 -14.19 -0.64
C GLY A 36 -10.19 -13.32 -1.22
N PHE A 37 -11.26 -14.00 -1.65
CA PHE A 37 -12.50 -13.34 -2.07
C PHE A 37 -13.35 -13.05 -0.85
N THR A 38 -14.21 -12.01 -0.91
CA THR A 38 -15.05 -11.69 0.24
C THR A 38 -15.84 -12.92 0.72
N PRO A 39 -15.81 -13.22 2.03
CA PRO A 39 -16.51 -14.38 2.58
C PRO A 39 -18.01 -14.14 2.78
N ILE A 40 -18.40 -12.86 2.92
CA ILE A 40 -19.74 -12.48 3.35
C ILE A 40 -20.63 -12.30 2.10
N PRO A 41 -21.68 -13.13 1.91
CA PRO A 41 -22.52 -13.04 0.72
C PRO A 41 -23.14 -11.67 0.47
N ASN A 42 -23.56 -10.94 1.52
CA ASN A 42 -24.13 -9.61 1.41
C ASN A 42 -23.17 -8.59 0.81
N PHE A 43 -21.87 -8.73 1.07
CA PHE A 43 -20.84 -7.87 0.48
C PHE A 43 -20.52 -8.23 -0.98
N SER A 44 -21.19 -9.23 -1.53
CA SER A 44 -21.03 -9.70 -2.90
C SER A 44 -22.27 -9.46 -3.76
N GLU A 45 -23.21 -8.61 -3.35
CA GLU A 45 -24.43 -8.33 -4.10
C GLU A 45 -24.15 -7.81 -5.52
N TRP A 46 -23.09 -7.03 -5.68
CA TRP A 46 -22.67 -6.46 -6.98
C TRP A 46 -21.57 -7.27 -7.68
N GLY A 47 -21.41 -8.51 -7.29
CA GLY A 47 -20.45 -9.46 -7.85
C GLY A 47 -19.33 -9.83 -6.89
N ARG A 48 -18.74 -10.99 -7.13
CA ARG A 48 -17.63 -11.52 -6.33
C ARG A 48 -16.37 -10.69 -6.57
N HIS A 49 -15.57 -10.49 -5.53
CA HIS A 49 -14.33 -9.73 -5.61
C HIS A 49 -13.36 -10.15 -4.52
N ARG A 50 -12.08 -9.97 -4.76
CA ARG A 50 -11.06 -10.09 -3.71
C ARG A 50 -11.22 -8.97 -2.70
N ALA A 51 -11.06 -9.30 -1.43
CA ALA A 51 -11.18 -8.34 -0.35
C ALA A 51 -10.22 -8.67 0.79
N THR A 52 -9.50 -7.67 1.25
CA THR A 52 -8.72 -7.68 2.48
C THR A 52 -8.54 -6.27 2.99
N ALA A 53 -8.16 -6.12 4.25
CA ALA A 53 -7.87 -4.81 4.85
C ALA A 53 -7.15 -4.98 6.19
N ASP A 54 -6.96 -3.87 6.88
CA ASP A 54 -6.57 -3.82 8.28
C ASP A 54 -5.31 -4.67 8.55
N PRO A 55 -4.23 -4.47 7.77
CA PRO A 55 -3.07 -5.34 7.81
C PRO A 55 -2.18 -5.06 9.02
N VAL A 56 -1.59 -6.12 9.55
CA VAL A 56 -0.52 -6.05 10.54
C VAL A 56 0.66 -6.87 10.06
N ILE A 57 1.86 -6.29 10.04
CA ILE A 57 3.11 -7.01 9.84
C ILE A 57 3.92 -6.97 11.13
N VAL A 58 4.41 -8.12 11.55
CA VAL A 58 5.36 -8.24 12.67
C VAL A 58 6.62 -8.99 12.24
N LEU A 59 7.76 -8.55 12.76
CA LEU A 59 9.03 -9.27 12.65
C LEU A 59 9.13 -10.27 13.79
N TYR A 60 9.24 -11.56 13.47
CA TYR A 60 9.36 -12.62 14.46
C TYR A 60 10.40 -13.67 14.01
N LYS A 61 11.41 -13.90 14.83
CA LYS A 61 12.53 -14.85 14.55
C LYS A 61 13.20 -14.63 13.18
N GLY A 62 13.31 -13.36 12.75
CA GLY A 62 13.96 -12.98 11.49
C GLY A 62 13.09 -13.04 10.25
N ASP A 63 11.84 -13.48 10.36
CA ASP A 63 10.85 -13.49 9.29
C ASP A 63 9.73 -12.49 9.59
N TYR A 64 9.13 -11.97 8.53
CA TYR A 64 7.95 -11.11 8.59
C TYR A 64 6.68 -11.94 8.48
N TYR A 65 5.69 -11.65 9.30
CA TYR A 65 4.36 -12.28 9.26
C TYR A 65 3.30 -11.22 9.04
N LEU A 66 2.51 -11.39 7.99
CA LEU A 66 1.43 -10.50 7.59
C LEU A 66 0.09 -11.17 7.83
N PHE A 67 -0.75 -10.51 8.62
CA PHE A 67 -2.14 -10.87 8.86
C PHE A 67 -3.04 -9.75 8.37
N SER A 68 -4.22 -10.09 7.87
CA SER A 68 -5.20 -9.10 7.44
C SER A 68 -6.62 -9.67 7.44
N THR A 69 -7.60 -8.80 7.37
CA THR A 69 -9.03 -9.13 7.43
C THR A 69 -9.44 -10.16 6.38
N ASN A 70 -10.16 -11.18 6.82
CA ASN A 70 -10.86 -12.17 5.97
C ASN A 70 -9.98 -12.96 5.01
N GLN A 71 -8.83 -13.45 5.45
CA GLN A 71 -7.91 -14.19 4.60
C GLN A 71 -7.80 -15.69 4.90
N TRP A 72 -8.44 -16.20 5.93
CA TRP A 72 -8.34 -17.60 6.42
C TRP A 72 -6.92 -18.10 6.61
N GLY A 73 -6.02 -17.20 6.88
CA GLY A 73 -4.62 -17.50 7.06
C GLY A 73 -3.80 -16.24 7.18
N TYR A 74 -2.55 -16.39 6.87
CA TYR A 74 -1.56 -15.32 6.94
C TYR A 74 -0.41 -15.63 5.99
N TRP A 75 0.42 -14.64 5.74
CA TRP A 75 1.62 -14.80 4.93
C TRP A 75 2.88 -14.64 5.77
N TRP A 76 3.95 -15.26 5.32
CA TRP A 76 5.28 -14.97 5.82
C TRP A 76 6.23 -14.63 4.68
N SER A 77 7.27 -13.82 4.99
CA SER A 77 8.29 -13.35 4.07
C SER A 77 9.64 -13.21 4.78
N THR A 78 10.74 -13.35 4.03
CA THR A 78 12.08 -13.04 4.52
C THR A 78 12.58 -11.66 4.07
N ASP A 79 11.87 -11.02 3.13
CA ASP A 79 12.35 -9.86 2.37
C ASP A 79 11.30 -8.75 2.13
N LEU A 80 10.07 -8.90 2.65
CA LEU A 80 8.91 -8.00 2.45
C LEU A 80 8.39 -7.95 1.00
N ASN A 81 8.95 -8.73 0.08
CA ASN A 81 8.60 -8.72 -1.33
C ASN A 81 7.95 -10.04 -1.79
N HIS A 82 8.49 -11.15 -1.33
CA HIS A 82 7.99 -12.47 -1.67
C HIS A 82 7.24 -13.08 -0.46
N TRP A 83 5.96 -13.32 -0.63
CA TRP A 83 5.06 -13.75 0.43
C TRP A 83 4.59 -15.20 0.21
N ASN A 84 4.60 -15.99 1.26
CA ASN A 84 4.16 -17.37 1.28
C ASN A 84 2.93 -17.51 2.16
N PHE A 85 1.82 -17.95 1.61
CA PHE A 85 0.58 -18.13 2.34
C PHE A 85 0.60 -19.38 3.21
N VAL A 86 0.05 -19.25 4.41
CA VAL A 86 -0.21 -20.35 5.36
C VAL A 86 -1.70 -20.35 5.68
N SER A 87 -2.40 -21.40 5.27
CA SER A 87 -3.80 -21.60 5.65
C SER A 87 -3.88 -21.90 7.14
N ARG A 88 -4.61 -21.11 7.90
CA ARG A 88 -4.68 -21.27 9.36
C ARG A 88 -5.34 -22.58 9.78
N SER A 89 -4.87 -23.15 10.91
CA SER A 89 -5.41 -24.39 11.51
C SER A 89 -6.31 -24.13 12.73
N PHE A 90 -6.51 -22.88 13.14
CA PHE A 90 -7.19 -22.54 14.41
C PHE A 90 -8.67 -22.14 14.24
N LEU A 91 -9.30 -22.44 13.11
CA LEU A 91 -10.75 -22.30 12.96
C LEU A 91 -11.50 -23.35 13.78
N LYS A 92 -12.37 -22.92 14.66
CA LYS A 92 -13.19 -23.81 15.50
C LYS A 92 -14.40 -24.33 14.72
N PRO A 93 -14.91 -25.55 15.05
CA PRO A 93 -16.10 -26.12 14.40
C PRO A 93 -17.38 -25.28 14.54
N TYR A 94 -17.46 -24.43 15.58
CA TYR A 94 -18.60 -23.55 15.79
C TYR A 94 -18.51 -22.21 15.04
N HIS A 95 -17.36 -21.89 14.44
CA HIS A 95 -17.23 -20.73 13.58
C HIS A 95 -17.94 -20.99 12.26
N ASN A 96 -18.70 -20.00 11.80
CA ASN A 96 -19.30 -20.04 10.48
C ASN A 96 -18.21 -20.04 9.40
N VAL A 97 -18.44 -20.72 8.30
CA VAL A 97 -17.52 -20.72 7.14
C VAL A 97 -17.25 -19.29 6.60
N TYR A 98 -18.19 -18.37 6.82
CA TYR A 98 -18.05 -16.96 6.44
C TYR A 98 -17.50 -16.07 7.57
N ASP A 99 -17.27 -16.65 8.75
CA ASP A 99 -16.76 -15.95 9.92
C ASP A 99 -15.24 -16.14 10.00
N ASP A 100 -14.52 -15.10 9.65
CA ASP A 100 -13.07 -15.05 9.73
C ASP A 100 -12.62 -13.85 10.56
N LEU A 101 -11.34 -13.76 10.85
CA LEU A 101 -10.79 -12.62 11.59
C LEU A 101 -10.95 -11.34 10.79
N CYS A 102 -11.51 -10.33 11.43
CA CYS A 102 -11.48 -8.95 10.99
C CYS A 102 -10.47 -8.17 11.85
N ALA A 103 -9.75 -7.25 11.25
CA ALA A 103 -8.76 -6.41 11.94
C ALA A 103 -7.89 -7.21 12.93
N PRO A 104 -7.04 -8.13 12.44
CA PRO A 104 -6.26 -8.99 13.33
C PRO A 104 -5.25 -8.17 14.13
N ALA A 105 -5.24 -8.40 15.44
CA ALA A 105 -4.21 -7.94 16.34
C ALA A 105 -3.10 -8.98 16.43
N VAL A 106 -1.88 -8.60 16.12
CA VAL A 106 -0.72 -9.49 16.14
C VAL A 106 0.41 -8.83 16.91
N TRP A 107 0.99 -9.56 17.88
CA TRP A 107 2.11 -9.03 18.65
C TRP A 107 3.06 -10.15 19.09
N VAL A 108 4.26 -9.76 19.45
CA VAL A 108 5.29 -10.68 19.94
C VAL A 108 5.47 -10.50 21.44
N GLN A 109 5.45 -11.60 22.19
CA GLN A 109 5.72 -11.62 23.61
C GLN A 109 6.79 -12.67 23.93
N GLY A 110 8.02 -12.24 24.13
CA GLY A 110 9.17 -13.14 24.28
C GLY A 110 9.38 -14.00 23.04
N ASP A 111 9.36 -15.32 23.20
CA ASP A 111 9.52 -16.29 22.09
C ASP A 111 8.19 -16.75 21.48
N THR A 112 7.15 -15.95 21.60
CA THR A 112 5.80 -16.34 21.20
C THR A 112 5.17 -15.25 20.34
N LEU A 113 4.63 -15.65 19.20
CA LEU A 113 3.74 -14.83 18.36
C LEU A 113 2.29 -15.07 18.81
N LEU A 114 1.56 -13.99 19.06
CA LEU A 114 0.17 -14.04 19.51
C LEU A 114 -0.74 -13.37 18.47
N VAL A 115 -1.96 -13.91 18.33
CA VAL A 115 -2.98 -13.41 17.40
C VAL A 115 -4.33 -13.35 18.07
N PHE A 116 -5.02 -12.25 17.85
CA PHE A 116 -6.41 -12.04 18.20
C PHE A 116 -7.08 -11.25 17.05
N GLY A 117 -8.39 -11.07 17.09
CA GLY A 117 -9.11 -10.24 16.13
C GLY A 117 -10.60 -10.22 16.45
N SER A 118 -11.33 -9.45 15.65
CA SER A 118 -12.78 -9.38 15.71
C SER A 118 -13.42 -10.45 14.83
N THR A 119 -14.59 -10.95 15.23
CA THR A 119 -15.43 -11.83 14.41
C THR A 119 -16.89 -11.37 14.45
N TYR A 120 -17.68 -11.74 13.43
CA TYR A 120 -19.10 -11.37 13.36
C TYR A 120 -20.00 -12.29 14.20
N SER A 121 -19.61 -13.53 14.45
CA SER A 121 -20.51 -14.54 15.02
C SER A 121 -20.10 -15.11 16.38
N SER A 122 -18.88 -14.91 16.84
CA SER A 122 -18.42 -15.44 18.12
C SER A 122 -17.25 -14.68 18.70
N THR A 123 -17.03 -14.82 20.01
CA THR A 123 -15.78 -14.40 20.63
C THR A 123 -14.65 -15.30 20.15
N PHE A 124 -13.52 -14.71 19.84
CA PHE A 124 -12.34 -15.41 19.38
C PHE A 124 -11.36 -15.62 20.55
N PRO A 125 -10.65 -16.75 20.63
CA PRO A 125 -9.58 -16.92 21.60
C PRO A 125 -8.34 -16.10 21.21
N ILE A 126 -7.46 -15.86 22.16
CA ILE A 126 -6.09 -15.48 21.84
C ILE A 126 -5.33 -16.74 21.47
N TRP A 127 -4.78 -16.78 20.28
CA TRP A 127 -3.94 -17.85 19.77
C TRP A 127 -2.47 -17.53 19.94
N MET A 128 -1.64 -18.54 20.17
CA MET A 128 -0.20 -18.39 20.29
C MET A 128 0.57 -19.46 19.53
N SER A 129 1.73 -19.08 18.99
CA SER A 129 2.62 -19.97 18.27
C SER A 129 4.09 -19.63 18.52
N THR A 130 4.93 -20.66 18.64
CA THR A 130 6.38 -20.54 18.60
C THR A 130 6.96 -20.95 17.23
N ASN A 131 6.10 -21.51 16.36
CA ASN A 131 6.45 -21.97 15.01
C ASN A 131 5.31 -21.70 14.01
N PRO A 132 5.00 -20.41 13.73
CA PRO A 132 3.90 -20.06 12.84
C PRO A 132 4.14 -20.52 11.38
N LYS A 133 5.38 -20.66 10.90
CA LYS A 133 5.65 -21.22 9.57
C LYS A 133 5.12 -22.64 9.39
N ALA A 134 5.16 -23.45 10.43
CA ALA A 134 4.62 -24.81 10.44
C ALA A 134 3.12 -24.86 10.77
N ASN A 135 2.47 -23.71 10.93
CA ASN A 135 1.04 -23.61 11.28
C ASN A 135 0.71 -24.30 12.64
N GLU A 136 1.62 -24.24 13.58
CA GLU A 136 1.50 -24.85 14.91
C GLU A 136 0.95 -23.81 15.90
N TRP A 137 -0.35 -23.92 16.23
CA TRP A 137 -1.06 -22.96 17.08
C TRP A 137 -1.72 -23.66 18.26
N GLN A 138 -1.75 -22.95 19.39
CA GLN A 138 -2.49 -23.34 20.59
C GLN A 138 -3.18 -22.11 21.21
N GLU A 139 -4.22 -22.35 22.00
CA GLU A 139 -4.93 -21.29 22.70
C GLU A 139 -4.12 -20.80 23.90
N ALA A 140 -3.93 -19.48 23.97
CA ALA A 140 -3.40 -18.83 25.16
C ALA A 140 -4.53 -18.61 26.17
N ILE A 141 -5.72 -18.25 25.69
CA ILE A 141 -6.96 -18.13 26.48
C ILE A 141 -8.18 -18.30 25.55
N ASP A 142 -9.23 -18.97 26.03
CA ASP A 142 -10.52 -19.13 25.38
C ASP A 142 -11.67 -19.12 26.40
N PRO A 143 -12.63 -18.17 26.30
CA PRO A 143 -12.62 -16.99 25.44
C PRO A 143 -11.75 -15.86 26.01
N PHE A 144 -11.34 -14.91 25.15
CA PHE A 144 -10.83 -13.63 25.61
C PHE A 144 -12.01 -12.72 26.00
N GLU A 145 -12.07 -12.31 27.26
CA GLU A 145 -13.26 -11.65 27.83
C GLU A 145 -13.45 -10.18 27.41
N ILE A 146 -12.39 -9.54 26.88
CA ILE A 146 -12.45 -8.13 26.47
C ILE A 146 -12.83 -8.07 25.00
N GLY A 147 -14.11 -7.87 24.75
CA GLY A 147 -14.61 -7.62 23.40
C GLY A 147 -14.22 -6.24 22.89
N GLY A 148 -14.31 -6.06 21.59
CA GLY A 148 -14.12 -4.79 20.89
C GLY A 148 -13.66 -5.01 19.47
N TRP A 149 -14.09 -4.12 18.58
CA TRP A 149 -13.64 -4.10 17.19
C TRP A 149 -12.27 -3.44 17.09
N ASP A 150 -11.50 -3.88 16.09
CA ASP A 150 -10.20 -3.33 15.69
C ASP A 150 -9.20 -3.31 16.87
N PRO A 151 -8.93 -4.48 17.48
CA PRO A 151 -8.01 -4.56 18.60
C PRO A 151 -6.56 -4.40 18.14
N ALA A 152 -5.73 -3.82 19.01
CA ALA A 152 -4.28 -3.85 18.88
C ALA A 152 -3.64 -4.06 20.24
N PHE A 153 -2.47 -4.69 20.28
CA PHE A 153 -1.71 -4.89 21.52
C PHE A 153 -0.35 -4.23 21.42
N PHE A 154 0.07 -3.62 22.51
CA PHE A 154 1.37 -2.98 22.62
C PHE A 154 2.03 -3.41 23.94
N THR A 155 3.27 -3.91 23.83
CA THR A 155 4.11 -4.19 25.01
C THR A 155 5.09 -3.05 25.20
N ASP A 156 5.01 -2.37 26.34
CA ASP A 156 5.91 -1.28 26.67
C ASP A 156 7.27 -1.78 27.19
N ASP A 157 8.26 -0.89 27.26
CA ASP A 157 9.63 -1.19 27.71
C ASP A 157 9.69 -1.69 29.14
N ASP A 158 8.74 -1.27 30.00
CA ASP A 158 8.60 -1.77 31.38
C ASP A 158 7.97 -3.17 31.45
N GLY A 159 7.60 -3.72 30.30
CA GLY A 159 7.01 -5.03 30.15
C GLY A 159 5.50 -5.08 30.38
N LYS A 160 4.82 -3.97 30.57
CA LYS A 160 3.36 -3.93 30.62
C LYS A 160 2.76 -4.14 29.25
N LEU A 161 1.61 -4.78 29.20
CA LEU A 161 0.82 -5.01 28.00
C LEU A 161 -0.40 -4.09 28.00
N TYR A 162 -0.61 -3.40 26.90
CA TYR A 162 -1.78 -2.56 26.68
C TYR A 162 -2.58 -3.10 25.48
N MET A 163 -3.90 -3.00 25.57
CA MET A 163 -4.82 -3.25 24.47
C MET A 163 -5.52 -1.96 24.10
N TYR A 164 -5.61 -1.71 22.80
CA TYR A 164 -6.37 -0.62 22.21
C TYR A 164 -7.48 -1.20 21.36
N ASN A 165 -8.63 -0.53 21.26
CA ASN A 165 -9.71 -0.94 20.39
C ASN A 165 -10.72 0.20 20.15
N GLY A 166 -11.51 0.07 19.11
CA GLY A 166 -12.59 0.99 18.75
C GLY A 166 -12.80 1.07 17.25
N SER A 167 -14.06 1.09 16.83
CA SER A 167 -14.49 1.17 15.45
C SER A 167 -15.90 1.76 15.45
N SER A 168 -16.03 3.08 15.25
CA SER A 168 -17.31 3.77 15.47
C SER A 168 -17.36 5.18 14.89
N ASN A 169 -18.60 5.61 14.55
CA ASN A 169 -18.92 7.03 14.29
C ASN A 169 -19.16 7.84 15.58
N LYS A 170 -19.40 7.19 16.73
CA LYS A 170 -19.89 7.83 17.94
C LYS A 170 -19.00 7.66 19.16
N TYR A 171 -18.27 6.56 19.22
CA TYR A 171 -17.50 6.19 20.38
C TYR A 171 -16.02 6.38 20.11
N PRO A 172 -15.25 6.77 21.16
CA PRO A 172 -13.81 6.97 21.01
C PRO A 172 -13.05 5.65 20.82
N LEU A 173 -11.78 5.76 20.46
CA LEU A 173 -10.82 4.69 20.71
C LEU A 173 -10.61 4.55 22.21
N TYR A 174 -10.47 3.32 22.64
CA TYR A 174 -10.26 2.97 24.05
C TYR A 174 -8.91 2.29 24.26
N GLY A 175 -8.39 2.37 25.48
CA GLY A 175 -7.19 1.67 25.90
C GLY A 175 -7.32 1.11 27.32
N ILE A 176 -6.63 0.00 27.57
CA ILE A 176 -6.62 -0.67 28.88
C ILE A 176 -5.32 -1.43 29.07
N GLU A 177 -4.80 -1.46 30.31
CA GLU A 177 -3.69 -2.33 30.69
C GLU A 177 -4.18 -3.77 30.88
N ILE A 178 -3.43 -4.74 30.35
CA ILE A 178 -3.76 -6.17 30.37
C ILE A 178 -2.67 -6.94 31.10
N ASN A 179 -3.07 -7.88 31.94
CA ASN A 179 -2.14 -8.82 32.57
C ASN A 179 -1.56 -9.77 31.50
N ARG A 180 -0.26 -9.72 31.28
CA ARG A 180 0.45 -10.49 30.21
C ARG A 180 0.33 -12.01 30.33
N LYS A 181 0.02 -12.53 31.53
CA LYS A 181 -0.05 -13.98 31.79
C LYS A 181 -1.47 -14.51 31.76
N THR A 182 -2.42 -13.72 32.27
CA THR A 182 -3.81 -14.16 32.42
C THR A 182 -4.73 -13.52 31.38
N PHE A 183 -4.24 -12.53 30.64
CA PHE A 183 -4.98 -11.70 29.68
C PHE A 183 -6.22 -11.00 30.29
N LYS A 184 -6.24 -10.84 31.62
CA LYS A 184 -7.29 -10.09 32.32
C LYS A 184 -6.97 -8.62 32.39
N PRO A 185 -7.99 -7.73 32.29
CA PRO A 185 -7.77 -6.30 32.38
C PRO A 185 -7.37 -5.86 33.78
N TYR A 186 -6.57 -4.80 33.87
CA TYR A 186 -6.34 -4.01 35.05
C TYR A 186 -7.23 -2.76 35.06
N GLY A 187 -8.24 -2.76 35.94
CA GLY A 187 -9.15 -1.61 36.06
C GLY A 187 -10.17 -1.49 34.92
N THR A 188 -10.52 -0.24 34.60
CA THR A 188 -11.49 0.09 33.54
C THR A 188 -10.80 0.67 32.33
N ARG A 189 -11.34 0.40 31.15
CA ARG A 189 -10.85 1.01 29.91
C ARG A 189 -11.00 2.53 29.94
N LYS A 190 -10.01 3.24 29.37
CA LYS A 190 -10.01 4.69 29.21
C LYS A 190 -10.42 5.09 27.80
N GLU A 191 -11.14 6.19 27.70
CA GLU A 191 -11.36 6.88 26.43
C GLU A 191 -10.07 7.60 26.05
N LEU A 192 -9.60 7.41 24.81
CA LEU A 192 -8.30 7.92 24.35
C LEU A 192 -8.44 9.01 23.31
N LEU A 193 -9.25 8.79 22.28
CA LEU A 193 -9.27 9.67 21.10
C LEU A 193 -10.62 9.63 20.41
N LEU A 194 -11.08 10.82 19.99
CA LEU A 194 -12.18 11.04 19.06
C LEU A 194 -11.71 11.87 17.88
N LEU A 195 -12.40 11.78 16.76
CA LEU A 195 -12.20 12.70 15.64
C LEU A 195 -12.74 14.10 15.99
N ASP A 196 -12.09 15.11 15.46
CA ASP A 196 -12.53 16.51 15.48
C ASP A 196 -12.62 17.04 14.06
N ASP A 197 -13.73 16.80 13.40
CA ASP A 197 -13.99 17.25 12.04
C ASP A 197 -14.28 18.75 11.95
N ASN A 198 -14.57 19.40 13.08
CA ASN A 198 -14.67 20.86 13.15
C ASN A 198 -13.31 21.56 13.01
N ARG A 199 -12.23 20.89 13.43
CA ARG A 199 -10.87 21.38 13.32
C ARG A 199 -10.15 20.84 12.11
N PHE A 200 -10.11 19.50 11.96
CA PHE A 200 -9.34 18.80 10.93
C PHE A 200 -10.21 18.46 9.71
N GLY A 201 -9.91 19.03 8.56
CA GLY A 201 -10.65 18.79 7.34
C GLY A 201 -10.67 17.33 6.90
N TRP A 202 -9.55 16.62 7.08
CA TRP A 202 -9.42 15.23 6.69
C TRP A 202 -10.20 14.24 7.58
N HIS A 203 -10.68 14.68 8.76
CA HIS A 203 -11.58 13.88 9.59
C HIS A 203 -13.03 13.85 9.03
N ARG A 204 -13.39 14.71 8.09
CA ARG A 204 -14.75 14.77 7.55
C ARG A 204 -15.08 13.57 6.71
N PHE A 205 -16.30 13.05 6.87
CA PHE A 205 -16.81 11.91 6.14
C PHE A 205 -17.06 12.22 4.65
N GLY A 206 -16.97 11.18 3.79
CA GLY A 206 -17.30 11.24 2.36
C GLY A 206 -16.08 11.30 1.43
N GLU A 207 -16.27 10.87 0.18
CA GLU A 207 -15.23 10.85 -0.86
C GLU A 207 -14.58 12.23 -1.08
N HIS A 208 -15.37 13.29 -0.88
CA HIS A 208 -14.93 14.67 -1.03
C HIS A 208 -14.82 15.41 0.31
N MET A 209 -14.87 14.70 1.45
CA MET A 209 -14.79 15.31 2.79
C MET A 209 -15.81 16.43 2.99
N ASP A 210 -17.03 16.23 2.55
CA ASP A 210 -18.09 17.23 2.57
C ASP A 210 -19.46 16.68 3.02
N ASN A 211 -19.51 15.42 3.44
CA ASN A 211 -20.73 14.85 4.02
C ASN A 211 -20.88 15.37 5.46
N THR A 212 -21.97 16.12 5.70
CA THR A 212 -22.31 16.71 7.00
C THR A 212 -23.45 15.98 7.70
N PHE A 213 -23.97 14.88 7.12
CA PHE A 213 -25.09 14.11 7.66
C PHE A 213 -24.63 12.91 8.48
N LEU A 214 -23.44 12.40 8.21
CA LEU A 214 -22.86 11.26 8.92
C LEU A 214 -21.62 11.72 9.69
N ASP A 215 -21.55 11.29 10.94
CA ASP A 215 -20.33 11.47 11.73
C ASP A 215 -19.19 10.64 11.13
N PRO A 216 -17.97 11.16 11.14
CA PRO A 216 -16.80 10.45 10.62
C PRO A 216 -16.50 9.19 11.46
N PHE A 217 -15.93 8.19 10.78
CA PHE A 217 -15.62 6.90 11.39
C PHE A 217 -14.17 6.88 11.87
N ILE A 218 -13.95 6.54 13.15
CA ILE A 218 -12.63 6.30 13.73
C ILE A 218 -12.45 4.81 14.02
N GLU A 219 -11.30 4.26 13.65
CA GLU A 219 -11.01 2.84 13.81
C GLU A 219 -9.49 2.57 13.84
N GLY A 220 -9.06 1.29 13.86
CA GLY A 220 -7.71 0.89 13.54
C GLY A 220 -6.63 1.41 14.46
N ALA A 221 -6.85 1.34 15.76
CA ALA A 221 -5.86 1.77 16.73
C ALA A 221 -4.55 0.98 16.60
N TRP A 222 -3.40 1.67 16.51
CA TRP A 222 -2.07 1.07 16.54
C TRP A 222 -1.11 1.93 17.36
N MET A 223 -0.24 1.32 18.17
CA MET A 223 0.66 2.06 19.04
C MET A 223 2.12 1.84 18.67
N ASN A 224 2.86 2.92 18.52
CA ASN A 224 4.32 2.94 18.47
C ASN A 224 4.89 3.78 19.61
N LYS A 225 6.11 3.47 20.02
CA LYS A 225 6.88 4.28 20.98
C LYS A 225 8.19 4.71 20.35
N HIS A 226 8.52 5.98 20.50
CA HIS A 226 9.79 6.55 20.03
C HIS A 226 10.25 7.64 21.00
N ASN A 227 11.52 7.61 21.41
CA ASN A 227 12.14 8.57 22.33
C ASN A 227 11.29 8.91 23.57
N GLY A 228 10.63 7.88 24.15
CA GLY A 228 9.80 8.02 25.34
C GLY A 228 8.38 8.53 25.10
N LYS A 229 8.04 8.96 23.88
CA LYS A 229 6.68 9.36 23.47
C LYS A 229 5.90 8.20 22.86
N TYR A 230 4.58 8.27 22.96
CA TYR A 230 3.63 7.28 22.47
C TYR A 230 2.84 7.86 21.30
N TYR A 231 2.79 7.12 20.19
CA TYR A 231 2.18 7.52 18.93
C TYR A 231 1.01 6.59 18.64
N LEU A 232 -0.20 7.06 18.98
CA LEU A 232 -1.44 6.34 18.72
C LEU A 232 -1.88 6.66 17.29
N GLN A 233 -1.77 5.68 16.40
CA GLN A 233 -2.30 5.74 15.05
C GLN A 233 -3.79 5.39 15.06
N PHE A 234 -4.54 5.87 14.08
CA PHE A 234 -5.96 5.59 13.89
C PHE A 234 -6.38 5.82 12.45
N GLY A 235 -7.26 4.98 11.92
CA GLY A 235 -7.85 5.11 10.59
C GLY A 235 -9.04 6.04 10.56
N ALA A 236 -9.17 6.88 9.54
CA ALA A 236 -10.30 7.79 9.30
C ALA A 236 -10.33 8.29 7.83
N PRO A 237 -11.45 8.86 7.35
CA PRO A 237 -12.76 8.96 7.95
C PRO A 237 -13.70 7.79 7.60
N GLY A 238 -13.27 6.87 6.73
CA GLY A 238 -14.03 5.70 6.29
C GLY A 238 -13.31 4.95 5.18
N THR A 239 -13.33 3.63 5.25
CA THR A 239 -12.52 2.70 4.47
C THR A 239 -12.83 2.68 2.96
N GLU A 240 -14.00 3.18 2.55
CA GLU A 240 -14.47 3.21 1.16
C GLU A 240 -13.93 4.39 0.36
N PHE A 241 -13.36 5.40 1.01
CA PHE A 241 -12.98 6.66 0.38
C PHE A 241 -11.53 6.69 -0.10
N SER A 242 -11.28 7.39 -1.20
CA SER A 242 -9.92 7.62 -1.70
C SER A 242 -9.04 8.43 -0.73
N GLY A 243 -9.68 9.22 0.16
CA GLY A 243 -9.03 9.98 1.22
C GLY A 243 -8.80 9.21 2.52
N TYR A 244 -9.12 7.91 2.58
CA TYR A 244 -8.87 7.06 3.75
C TYR A 244 -7.39 7.07 4.13
N ALA A 245 -7.09 7.39 5.38
CA ALA A 245 -5.74 7.58 5.85
C ALA A 245 -5.63 7.20 7.33
N ASP A 246 -4.41 7.00 7.80
CA ASP A 246 -4.14 7.01 9.23
C ASP A 246 -3.71 8.39 9.68
N GLY A 247 -4.20 8.78 10.85
CA GLY A 247 -3.67 9.89 11.63
C GLY A 247 -2.77 9.39 12.75
N VAL A 248 -2.13 10.34 13.42
CA VAL A 248 -1.31 10.08 14.61
C VAL A 248 -1.69 11.07 15.69
N ALA A 249 -1.86 10.58 16.91
CA ALA A 249 -1.95 11.39 18.10
C ALA A 249 -0.83 11.02 19.06
N VAL A 250 -0.18 12.03 19.65
CA VAL A 250 1.05 11.89 20.45
C VAL A 250 0.74 12.12 21.93
N GLY A 251 1.29 11.29 22.80
CA GLY A 251 1.17 11.41 24.26
C GLY A 251 2.42 10.98 25.01
N GLU A 252 2.46 11.28 26.31
CA GLU A 252 3.57 10.95 27.20
C GLU A 252 3.31 9.64 27.99
N HIS A 253 2.15 9.02 27.80
CA HIS A 253 1.75 7.79 28.46
C HIS A 253 0.95 6.89 27.52
N PRO A 254 1.09 5.56 27.57
CA PRO A 254 0.39 4.64 26.64
C PRO A 254 -1.15 4.72 26.72
N LEU A 255 -1.69 5.25 27.78
CA LEU A 255 -3.13 5.52 27.94
C LEU A 255 -3.45 7.02 27.92
N GLY A 256 -2.63 7.83 27.24
CA GLY A 256 -2.83 9.26 27.05
C GLY A 256 -2.69 10.14 28.29
N PRO A 257 -3.09 11.41 28.18
CA PRO A 257 -3.84 12.03 27.05
C PRO A 257 -3.01 12.13 25.77
N PHE A 258 -3.72 12.16 24.63
CA PHE A 258 -3.13 12.30 23.31
C PHE A 258 -3.54 13.60 22.62
N SER A 259 -2.65 14.13 21.78
CA SER A 259 -2.89 15.32 20.93
C SER A 259 -2.68 14.96 19.47
N HIS A 260 -3.65 15.28 18.60
CA HIS A 260 -3.56 15.04 17.16
C HIS A 260 -2.39 15.78 16.51
N GLN A 261 -1.71 15.15 15.57
CA GLN A 261 -0.91 15.85 14.59
C GLN A 261 -1.81 16.55 13.55
N SER A 262 -1.34 17.68 13.00
CA SER A 262 -2.16 18.54 12.13
C SER A 262 -2.46 17.93 10.76
N LEU A 263 -1.69 16.95 10.31
CA LEU A 263 -1.84 16.29 9.02
C LEU A 263 -2.09 14.80 9.22
N PRO A 264 -2.79 14.14 8.28
CA PRO A 264 -2.81 12.68 8.26
C PRO A 264 -1.39 12.15 8.10
N PHE A 265 -1.10 11.04 8.77
CA PHE A 265 0.20 10.38 8.76
C PHE A 265 0.45 9.67 7.42
N SER A 266 -0.51 8.86 6.96
CA SER A 266 -0.42 8.08 5.73
C SER A 266 -1.52 8.52 4.76
N TYR A 267 -1.24 9.47 3.90
CA TYR A 267 -2.25 10.06 3.01
C TYR A 267 -1.89 9.86 1.54
N LYS A 268 -2.72 9.13 0.79
CA LYS A 268 -2.52 8.82 -0.63
C LYS A 268 -3.84 8.95 -1.41
N PRO A 269 -4.34 10.19 -1.64
CA PRO A 269 -5.66 10.38 -2.26
C PRO A 269 -5.65 10.28 -3.79
N GLY A 270 -4.50 10.27 -4.43
CA GLY A 270 -4.33 10.28 -5.88
C GLY A 270 -3.41 9.18 -6.40
N GLY A 271 -3.27 9.09 -7.71
CA GLY A 271 -2.55 8.04 -8.41
C GLY A 271 -3.40 6.77 -8.58
N PHE A 272 -2.77 5.67 -8.96
CA PHE A 272 -3.43 4.40 -9.24
C PHE A 272 -4.01 3.75 -7.97
N ALA A 273 -3.20 3.60 -6.93
CA ALA A 273 -3.58 3.03 -5.64
C ALA A 273 -3.86 4.15 -4.64
N ARG A 274 -5.11 4.25 -4.17
CA ARG A 274 -5.59 5.33 -3.29
C ARG A 274 -5.96 4.81 -1.91
N GLY A 275 -5.92 5.69 -0.92
CA GLY A 275 -6.12 5.32 0.47
C GLY A 275 -4.84 4.75 1.09
N ALA A 276 -4.67 4.92 2.39
CA ALA A 276 -3.57 4.36 3.16
C ALA A 276 -3.95 4.28 4.65
N GLY A 277 -5.21 3.90 4.95
CA GLY A 277 -5.75 3.90 6.31
C GLY A 277 -5.84 2.52 6.93
N HIS A 278 -6.15 2.49 8.21
CA HIS A 278 -6.21 1.33 9.10
C HIS A 278 -5.00 0.41 8.88
N GLY A 279 -3.84 0.94 9.18
CA GLY A 279 -2.59 0.24 9.02
C GLY A 279 -1.83 0.03 10.32
N ALA A 280 -0.68 -0.59 10.20
CA ALA A 280 0.25 -0.84 11.28
C ALA A 280 1.66 -0.42 10.87
N THR A 281 2.34 0.33 11.74
CA THR A 281 3.74 0.69 11.54
C THR A 281 4.63 -0.25 12.33
N PHE A 282 5.62 -0.83 11.66
CA PHE A 282 6.56 -1.81 12.24
C PHE A 282 7.99 -1.49 11.82
N ALA A 283 8.96 -2.04 12.56
CA ALA A 283 10.37 -1.97 12.18
C ALA A 283 10.80 -3.26 11.47
N ASP A 284 11.58 -3.14 10.39
CA ASP A 284 12.21 -4.28 9.74
C ASP A 284 13.45 -4.78 10.52
N LYS A 285 14.09 -5.83 10.02
CA LYS A 285 15.27 -6.43 10.65
C LYS A 285 16.51 -5.55 10.72
N TRP A 286 16.50 -4.41 10.02
CA TRP A 286 17.56 -3.39 10.05
C TRP A 286 17.18 -2.15 10.88
N GLY A 287 15.93 -2.12 11.41
CA GLY A 287 15.41 -1.00 12.18
C GLY A 287 14.74 0.07 11.34
N ASN A 288 14.55 -0.14 10.03
CA ASN A 288 13.79 0.78 9.19
C ASN A 288 12.30 0.63 9.48
N TYR A 289 11.58 1.76 9.64
CA TYR A 289 10.15 1.74 9.83
C TYR A 289 9.40 1.63 8.52
N TRP A 290 8.34 0.84 8.53
CA TRP A 290 7.40 0.64 7.44
C TRP A 290 5.98 0.79 7.95
N HIS A 291 5.11 1.30 7.10
CA HIS A 291 3.67 1.32 7.33
C HIS A 291 2.99 0.41 6.30
N VAL A 292 2.23 -0.57 6.75
CA VAL A 292 1.36 -1.39 5.90
C VAL A 292 -0.07 -0.96 6.12
N SER A 293 -0.86 -0.74 5.06
CA SER A 293 -2.21 -0.19 5.19
C SER A 293 -3.14 -0.65 4.08
N THR A 294 -4.41 -0.30 4.22
CA THR A 294 -5.50 -0.61 3.30
C THR A 294 -5.49 0.33 2.09
N ILE A 295 -5.60 -0.23 0.89
CA ILE A 295 -5.89 0.49 -0.36
C ILE A 295 -7.37 0.29 -0.68
N ALA A 296 -8.11 1.41 -0.85
CA ALA A 296 -9.54 1.41 -1.19
C ALA A 296 -9.74 1.19 -2.70
N ILE A 297 -10.52 0.19 -3.07
CA ILE A 297 -10.97 -0.07 -4.45
C ILE A 297 -12.43 0.31 -4.60
N SER A 298 -13.32 -0.27 -3.81
CA SER A 298 -14.75 0.11 -3.70
C SER A 298 -15.51 0.12 -5.04
N VAL A 299 -15.24 -0.84 -5.94
CA VAL A 299 -15.92 -0.98 -7.24
C VAL A 299 -17.15 -1.87 -7.12
N LYS A 300 -16.99 -3.04 -6.50
CA LYS A 300 -18.07 -4.02 -6.31
C LYS A 300 -18.77 -3.85 -4.96
N ASN A 301 -18.04 -3.37 -3.97
CA ASN A 301 -18.53 -3.12 -2.61
C ASN A 301 -17.59 -2.18 -1.88
N ASN A 302 -18.06 -1.49 -0.85
CA ASN A 302 -17.25 -0.61 0.00
C ASN A 302 -16.05 -1.32 0.66
N PHE A 303 -16.15 -2.65 0.85
CA PHE A 303 -15.10 -3.48 1.42
C PHE A 303 -14.22 -4.19 0.37
N GLU A 304 -14.26 -3.76 -0.88
CA GLU A 304 -13.30 -4.19 -1.90
C GLU A 304 -12.00 -3.40 -1.74
N ARG A 305 -10.98 -4.05 -1.18
CA ARG A 305 -9.75 -3.40 -0.74
C ARG A 305 -8.53 -4.28 -1.05
N ARG A 306 -7.33 -3.68 -1.03
CA ARG A 306 -6.02 -4.33 -1.18
C ARG A 306 -5.07 -3.79 -0.13
N LEU A 307 -3.81 -4.23 -0.15
CA LEU A 307 -2.77 -3.77 0.77
C LEU A 307 -1.67 -3.00 0.07
N GLY A 308 -1.15 -1.99 0.77
CA GLY A 308 0.02 -1.20 0.37
C GLY A 308 1.08 -1.20 1.45
N LEU A 309 2.34 -1.09 1.04
CA LEU A 309 3.51 -0.99 1.90
C LEU A 309 4.23 0.33 1.62
N TRP A 310 4.46 1.12 2.67
CA TRP A 310 4.98 2.48 2.57
C TRP A 310 6.19 2.66 3.50
N PRO A 311 7.27 3.35 3.07
CA PRO A 311 8.33 3.77 3.98
C PRO A 311 7.77 4.73 5.03
N ALA A 312 8.16 4.54 6.29
CA ALA A 312 7.75 5.38 7.40
C ALA A 312 8.91 5.64 8.36
N GLY A 313 8.74 6.53 9.33
CA GLY A 313 9.76 6.81 10.31
C GLY A 313 9.45 7.99 11.22
N PHE A 314 10.50 8.44 11.88
CA PHE A 314 10.49 9.62 12.74
C PHE A 314 11.59 10.56 12.27
N ASP A 315 11.29 11.86 12.21
CA ASP A 315 12.30 12.87 11.92
C ASP A 315 13.10 13.26 13.18
N SER A 316 14.02 14.24 13.03
CA SER A 316 14.87 14.70 14.14
C SER A 316 14.12 15.39 15.27
N ASP A 317 12.86 15.79 15.05
CA ASP A 317 12.00 16.46 16.04
C ASP A 317 10.91 15.50 16.57
N ASP A 318 11.10 14.20 16.36
CA ASP A 318 10.17 13.14 16.75
C ASP A 318 8.80 13.21 16.03
N VAL A 319 8.70 13.86 14.86
CA VAL A 319 7.48 13.84 14.06
C VAL A 319 7.40 12.52 13.31
N MET A 320 6.32 11.78 13.50
CA MET A 320 6.07 10.55 12.77
C MET A 320 5.58 10.86 11.36
N TYR A 321 6.21 10.26 10.34
CA TYR A 321 5.87 10.46 8.94
C TYR A 321 5.72 9.15 8.18
N CYS A 322 4.94 9.18 7.08
CA CYS A 322 4.82 8.11 6.12
C CYS A 322 5.06 8.66 4.71
N ASN A 323 5.97 8.05 3.95
CA ASN A 323 6.32 8.51 2.62
C ASN A 323 5.45 7.82 1.56
N THR A 324 4.44 8.52 1.06
CA THR A 324 3.53 8.05 -0.01
C THR A 324 3.86 8.66 -1.38
N ILE A 325 4.98 9.37 -1.52
CA ILE A 325 5.42 10.03 -2.76
C ILE A 325 5.73 8.96 -3.81
N PHE A 326 5.05 9.03 -4.98
CA PHE A 326 5.10 7.98 -5.99
C PHE A 326 4.85 6.57 -5.42
N GLY A 327 4.12 6.46 -4.30
CA GLY A 327 4.04 5.25 -3.50
C GLY A 327 3.41 4.03 -4.19
N ASP A 328 2.77 4.23 -5.34
CA ASP A 328 2.25 3.20 -6.24
C ASP A 328 3.10 3.01 -7.51
N TYR A 329 4.30 3.61 -7.55
CA TYR A 329 5.36 3.38 -8.54
C TYR A 329 6.46 2.49 -7.95
N PRO A 330 7.39 1.96 -8.78
CA PRO A 330 8.47 1.11 -8.29
C PRO A 330 9.42 1.80 -7.32
N HIS A 331 9.69 1.16 -6.18
CA HIS A 331 10.64 1.62 -5.18
C HIS A 331 11.68 0.55 -4.88
N TYR A 332 12.91 0.97 -4.56
CA TYR A 332 13.94 0.06 -4.07
C TYR A 332 13.65 -0.40 -2.65
N LEU A 333 13.73 -1.71 -2.43
CA LEU A 333 13.79 -2.28 -1.09
C LEU A 333 15.19 -2.06 -0.51
N PRO A 334 15.32 -1.67 0.77
CA PRO A 334 16.61 -1.57 1.42
C PRO A 334 17.19 -2.96 1.69
N ASP A 335 18.50 -3.07 1.58
CA ASP A 335 19.30 -4.23 1.96
C ASP A 335 20.14 -3.98 3.23
N GLY A 336 19.82 -2.90 3.96
CA GLY A 336 20.45 -2.45 5.20
C GLY A 336 19.69 -1.27 5.82
N PRO A 337 20.28 -0.60 6.83
CA PRO A 337 19.72 0.64 7.38
C PRO A 337 19.51 1.70 6.29
N ALA A 338 18.34 2.33 6.28
CA ALA A 338 17.95 3.31 5.27
C ALA A 338 17.27 4.53 5.91
N ASP A 339 17.48 5.69 5.32
CA ASP A 339 16.78 6.91 5.65
C ASP A 339 15.53 7.02 4.76
N HIS A 340 14.37 6.76 5.33
CA HIS A 340 13.09 6.78 4.62
C HIS A 340 12.53 8.20 4.39
N LEU A 341 13.14 9.24 4.95
CA LEU A 341 12.91 10.63 4.53
C LEU A 341 13.45 10.88 3.12
N LYS A 342 14.53 10.18 2.75
CA LYS A 342 15.04 10.19 1.38
C LYS A 342 14.23 9.24 0.52
N SER A 343 13.75 9.73 -0.60
CA SER A 343 13.02 8.92 -1.56
C SER A 343 13.82 7.68 -2.00
N ARG A 344 13.17 6.53 -1.99
CA ARG A 344 13.68 5.30 -2.59
C ARG A 344 12.99 4.98 -3.92
N PHE A 345 12.26 5.94 -4.44
CA PHE A 345 11.68 5.86 -5.78
C PHE A 345 12.78 5.58 -6.82
N THR A 346 12.52 4.63 -7.70
CA THR A 346 13.51 4.17 -8.69
C THR A 346 13.81 5.21 -9.78
N GLY A 347 12.95 6.23 -9.93
CA GLY A 347 12.94 7.15 -11.06
C GLY A 347 12.33 6.53 -12.32
N TRP A 348 11.75 5.31 -12.25
CA TRP A 348 11.06 4.69 -13.36
C TRP A 348 9.64 5.26 -13.48
N MET A 349 9.45 6.10 -14.50
CA MET A 349 8.19 6.79 -14.73
C MET A 349 7.20 5.86 -15.43
N LEU A 350 5.90 6.17 -15.32
CA LEU A 350 4.84 5.48 -16.06
C LEU A 350 4.88 5.90 -17.52
N LEU A 351 5.13 4.95 -18.42
CA LEU A 351 5.36 5.20 -19.84
C LEU A 351 4.07 5.23 -20.68
N ASN A 352 2.97 4.72 -20.14
CA ASN A 352 1.77 4.46 -20.92
C ASN A 352 0.48 5.10 -20.39
N TYR A 353 0.57 6.15 -19.58
CA TYR A 353 -0.60 6.89 -19.13
C TYR A 353 -1.42 7.44 -20.30
N ASN A 354 -2.68 7.04 -20.39
CA ASN A 354 -3.61 7.41 -21.49
C ASN A 354 -3.08 7.20 -22.92
N LYS A 355 -2.07 6.33 -23.09
CA LYS A 355 -1.53 5.97 -24.40
C LYS A 355 -2.47 5.00 -25.14
N PRO A 356 -2.36 4.91 -26.48
CA PRO A 356 -3.22 4.03 -27.26
C PRO A 356 -3.10 2.56 -26.87
N VAL A 357 -4.23 1.88 -26.80
CA VAL A 357 -4.31 0.44 -26.54
C VAL A 357 -5.08 -0.28 -27.65
N ALA A 358 -4.64 -1.50 -27.97
CA ALA A 358 -5.34 -2.43 -28.83
C ALA A 358 -5.63 -3.71 -28.04
N VAL A 359 -6.75 -4.36 -28.34
CA VAL A 359 -7.24 -5.52 -27.59
C VAL A 359 -7.82 -6.57 -28.54
N SER A 360 -7.87 -7.84 -28.10
CA SER A 360 -8.49 -8.95 -28.82
C SER A 360 -10.01 -8.81 -28.90
N SER A 361 -10.64 -8.41 -27.81
CA SER A 361 -12.09 -8.25 -27.67
C SER A 361 -12.42 -7.25 -26.56
N THR A 362 -13.68 -6.79 -26.49
CA THR A 362 -14.14 -5.88 -25.41
C THR A 362 -15.54 -6.26 -24.97
N LEU A 363 -15.73 -6.48 -23.68
CA LEU A 363 -17.05 -6.59 -23.06
C LEU A 363 -17.69 -5.19 -23.00
N GLY A 364 -18.98 -5.07 -23.40
CA GLY A 364 -19.69 -3.81 -23.40
C GLY A 364 -19.65 -3.11 -22.02
N GLY A 365 -19.31 -1.82 -22.00
CA GLY A 365 -19.17 -1.03 -20.78
C GLY A 365 -17.77 -1.01 -20.14
N TYR A 366 -16.82 -1.82 -20.64
CA TYR A 366 -15.47 -1.95 -20.07
C TYR A 366 -14.40 -1.59 -21.13
N ALA A 367 -14.25 -0.31 -21.39
CA ALA A 367 -13.46 0.20 -22.48
C ALA A 367 -11.93 -0.04 -22.32
N PRO A 368 -11.17 -0.28 -23.42
CA PRO A 368 -9.75 -0.59 -23.34
C PRO A 368 -8.87 0.46 -22.67
N ASN A 369 -9.19 1.74 -22.80
CA ASN A 369 -8.45 2.83 -22.18
C ASN A 369 -8.46 2.81 -20.65
N HIS A 370 -9.43 2.14 -20.03
CA HIS A 370 -9.48 1.97 -18.57
C HIS A 370 -8.32 1.09 -18.02
N ALA A 371 -7.59 0.40 -18.88
CA ALA A 371 -6.41 -0.35 -18.45
C ALA A 371 -5.13 0.53 -18.36
N VAL A 372 -5.20 1.80 -18.75
CA VAL A 372 -4.05 2.73 -18.81
C VAL A 372 -4.40 4.15 -18.32
N ASP A 373 -5.53 4.33 -17.62
CA ASP A 373 -6.02 5.63 -17.14
C ASP A 373 -5.53 5.99 -15.72
N GLU A 374 -4.71 5.14 -15.11
CA GLU A 374 -4.13 5.30 -13.78
C GLU A 374 -5.20 5.38 -12.66
N ASP A 375 -6.29 4.63 -12.84
CA ASP A 375 -7.34 4.49 -11.84
C ASP A 375 -7.67 3.01 -11.59
N ILE A 376 -7.32 2.45 -10.41
CA ILE A 376 -7.59 1.06 -10.05
C ILE A 376 -9.10 0.75 -9.98
N LYS A 377 -9.95 1.77 -9.88
CA LYS A 377 -11.43 1.64 -9.81
C LYS A 377 -12.07 1.41 -11.17
N THR A 378 -11.36 1.66 -12.26
CA THR A 378 -11.81 1.41 -13.63
C THR A 378 -11.07 0.21 -14.21
N TYR A 379 -11.62 -0.44 -15.24
CA TYR A 379 -10.94 -1.54 -15.89
C TYR A 379 -11.51 -1.85 -17.28
N TRP A 380 -10.66 -2.40 -18.13
CA TRP A 380 -11.05 -3.08 -19.34
C TRP A 380 -11.36 -4.55 -19.06
N SER A 381 -12.33 -5.12 -19.80
CA SER A 381 -12.59 -6.56 -19.81
C SER A 381 -12.72 -7.10 -21.23
N ALA A 382 -12.03 -8.20 -21.51
CA ALA A 382 -12.31 -9.02 -22.69
C ALA A 382 -13.69 -9.66 -22.58
N GLN A 383 -14.24 -10.14 -23.72
CA GLN A 383 -15.52 -10.86 -23.73
C GLN A 383 -15.42 -12.22 -23.03
N THR A 384 -14.23 -12.84 -23.02
CA THR A 384 -14.01 -14.17 -22.47
C THR A 384 -12.80 -14.22 -21.54
N SER A 385 -12.58 -15.39 -20.94
CA SER A 385 -11.35 -15.76 -20.24
C SER A 385 -10.46 -16.71 -21.06
N ASN A 386 -10.78 -16.94 -22.33
CA ASN A 386 -10.09 -17.91 -23.15
C ASN A 386 -8.61 -17.58 -23.33
N ALA A 387 -7.79 -18.61 -23.50
CA ALA A 387 -6.42 -18.42 -23.93
C ALA A 387 -6.38 -17.70 -25.28
N GLY A 388 -5.43 -16.75 -25.42
CA GLY A 388 -5.30 -15.94 -26.62
C GLY A 388 -6.04 -14.59 -26.58
N GLU A 389 -6.83 -14.27 -25.53
CA GLU A 389 -7.24 -12.88 -25.28
C GLU A 389 -6.00 -12.05 -24.92
N TRP A 390 -5.96 -10.82 -25.39
CA TRP A 390 -4.79 -9.95 -25.18
C TRP A 390 -5.13 -8.47 -25.12
N ILE A 391 -4.23 -7.71 -24.51
CA ILE A 391 -4.16 -6.24 -24.55
C ILE A 391 -2.74 -5.79 -24.90
N SER A 392 -2.61 -4.77 -25.71
CA SER A 392 -1.32 -4.17 -26.08
C SER A 392 -1.38 -2.65 -25.94
N SER A 393 -0.37 -2.07 -25.29
CA SER A 393 -0.18 -0.63 -25.19
C SER A 393 0.92 -0.15 -26.15
N ASP A 394 0.67 0.94 -26.88
CA ASP A 394 1.66 1.68 -27.69
C ASP A 394 2.21 2.83 -26.85
N LEU A 395 3.48 2.78 -26.48
CA LEU A 395 4.15 3.80 -25.70
C LEU A 395 4.39 5.11 -26.49
N GLY A 396 4.08 5.11 -27.81
CA GLY A 396 4.28 6.26 -28.69
C GLY A 396 5.67 6.28 -29.33
N GLU A 397 6.70 5.98 -28.56
CA GLU A 397 8.11 5.95 -28.98
C GLU A 397 8.86 4.77 -28.35
N ILE A 398 10.08 4.52 -28.82
CA ILE A 398 10.93 3.48 -28.23
C ILE A 398 11.50 4.01 -26.91
N SER A 399 11.02 3.44 -25.81
CA SER A 399 11.42 3.77 -24.45
C SER A 399 12.24 2.66 -23.83
N GLU A 400 12.92 2.97 -22.72
CA GLU A 400 13.55 1.97 -21.87
C GLU A 400 12.53 1.45 -20.85
N VAL A 401 12.18 0.17 -20.95
CA VAL A 401 11.23 -0.50 -20.05
C VAL A 401 11.99 -1.25 -18.99
N ASN A 402 11.79 -0.86 -17.72
CA ASN A 402 12.45 -1.41 -16.55
C ASN A 402 11.54 -2.35 -15.76
N ALA A 403 10.22 -2.12 -15.77
CA ALA A 403 9.27 -2.97 -15.08
C ALA A 403 7.87 -2.89 -15.73
N VAL A 404 7.05 -3.91 -15.47
CA VAL A 404 5.62 -3.93 -15.83
C VAL A 404 4.83 -4.44 -14.65
N GLN A 405 3.75 -3.74 -14.28
CA GLN A 405 2.78 -4.21 -13.30
C GLN A 405 1.47 -4.54 -14.00
N ILE A 406 0.93 -5.74 -13.72
CA ILE A 406 -0.34 -6.22 -14.24
C ILE A 406 -1.31 -6.28 -13.07
N ASN A 407 -2.38 -5.49 -13.13
CA ASN A 407 -3.43 -5.47 -12.12
C ASN A 407 -4.70 -6.03 -12.72
N TYR A 408 -5.09 -7.22 -12.27
CA TYR A 408 -6.30 -7.89 -12.71
C TYR A 408 -7.53 -7.34 -11.98
N ALA A 409 -8.65 -7.21 -12.69
CA ALA A 409 -9.95 -6.89 -12.12
C ALA A 409 -10.81 -8.14 -11.97
N ASP A 410 -11.69 -8.16 -10.96
CA ASP A 410 -12.52 -9.32 -10.63
C ASP A 410 -13.85 -9.32 -11.41
N GLN A 411 -13.78 -9.25 -12.76
CA GLN A 411 -14.97 -9.26 -13.61
C GLN A 411 -15.58 -10.67 -13.71
N ASN A 412 -16.82 -10.82 -13.22
CA ASN A 412 -17.54 -12.10 -13.16
C ASN A 412 -16.78 -13.20 -12.38
N ALA A 413 -16.03 -12.81 -11.35
CA ALA A 413 -15.46 -13.79 -10.43
C ALA A 413 -16.56 -14.58 -9.70
N GLU A 414 -16.29 -15.85 -9.41
CA GLU A 414 -17.29 -16.77 -8.84
C GLU A 414 -16.95 -17.25 -7.42
N PHE A 415 -15.71 -17.04 -6.96
CA PHE A 415 -15.25 -17.54 -5.67
C PHE A 415 -15.78 -16.72 -4.48
N LEU A 416 -15.93 -17.41 -3.36
CA LEU A 416 -16.08 -16.86 -2.02
C LEU A 416 -14.98 -17.43 -1.14
N GLY A 417 -14.42 -16.60 -0.27
CA GLY A 417 -13.38 -17.02 0.66
C GLY A 417 -12.03 -17.27 0.01
N LYS A 418 -11.18 -18.04 0.67
CA LYS A 418 -9.87 -18.41 0.14
C LYS A 418 -10.01 -19.57 -0.83
N ALA A 419 -9.73 -19.33 -2.10
CA ALA A 419 -9.69 -20.37 -3.12
C ALA A 419 -8.27 -20.94 -3.20
N GLU A 420 -8.15 -22.26 -3.10
CA GLU A 420 -6.88 -22.97 -3.18
C GLU A 420 -6.60 -23.47 -4.61
N GLY A 421 -5.33 -23.56 -4.97
CA GLY A 421 -4.89 -24.11 -6.24
C GLY A 421 -5.24 -23.27 -7.47
N ILE A 422 -5.65 -22.03 -7.31
CA ILE A 422 -5.91 -21.11 -8.41
C ILE A 422 -4.61 -20.40 -8.83
N PHE A 423 -4.55 -20.00 -10.10
CA PHE A 423 -3.36 -19.37 -10.65
C PHE A 423 -3.67 -18.53 -11.89
N HIS A 424 -2.84 -17.53 -12.15
CA HIS A 424 -2.81 -16.82 -13.42
C HIS A 424 -1.71 -17.39 -14.32
N GLN A 425 -1.99 -17.54 -15.63
CA GLN A 425 -0.95 -17.83 -16.64
C GLN A 425 -1.07 -16.86 -17.79
N TYR A 426 0.07 -16.32 -18.22
CA TYR A 426 0.14 -15.34 -19.28
C TYR A 426 1.52 -15.32 -19.94
N LYS A 427 1.62 -14.62 -21.07
CA LYS A 427 2.88 -14.17 -21.65
C LYS A 427 2.88 -12.65 -21.78
N LEU A 428 4.00 -12.06 -21.43
CA LEU A 428 4.25 -10.64 -21.63
C LEU A 428 5.28 -10.48 -22.75
N TRP A 429 4.91 -9.70 -23.76
CA TRP A 429 5.68 -9.50 -24.97
C TRP A 429 6.09 -8.04 -25.10
N TYR A 430 7.22 -7.78 -25.77
CA TYR A 430 7.62 -6.45 -26.16
C TYR A 430 8.03 -6.39 -27.64
N SER A 431 7.91 -5.22 -28.24
CA SER A 431 8.28 -4.98 -29.63
C SER A 431 8.68 -3.52 -29.86
N ALA A 432 9.65 -3.30 -30.75
CA ALA A 432 10.03 -1.96 -31.20
C ALA A 432 9.16 -1.47 -32.38
N ASP A 433 8.59 -2.37 -33.19
CA ASP A 433 7.92 -2.06 -34.45
C ASP A 433 6.47 -2.57 -34.55
N GLY A 434 5.98 -3.23 -33.51
CA GLY A 434 4.65 -3.85 -33.45
C GLY A 434 4.49 -5.10 -34.34
N LYS A 435 5.55 -5.55 -34.99
CA LYS A 435 5.56 -6.69 -35.92
C LYS A 435 6.41 -7.85 -35.40
N LYS A 436 7.60 -7.55 -34.91
CA LYS A 436 8.54 -8.53 -34.33
C LYS A 436 8.40 -8.49 -32.81
N TRP A 437 7.83 -9.54 -32.25
CA TRP A 437 7.59 -9.67 -30.83
C TRP A 437 8.63 -10.57 -30.16
N GLN A 438 9.09 -10.16 -28.99
CA GLN A 438 9.99 -10.90 -28.12
C GLN A 438 9.32 -11.09 -26.76
N ILE A 439 9.66 -12.17 -26.06
CA ILE A 439 9.13 -12.45 -24.73
C ILE A 439 9.86 -11.58 -23.71
N LEU A 440 9.11 -10.79 -22.94
CA LEU A 440 9.60 -10.10 -21.75
C LEU A 440 9.51 -11.02 -20.53
N ALA A 441 8.37 -11.71 -20.36
CA ALA A 441 8.17 -12.70 -19.32
C ALA A 441 7.25 -13.83 -19.82
N ASP A 442 7.61 -15.08 -19.53
CA ASP A 442 6.79 -16.25 -19.78
C ASP A 442 6.33 -16.88 -18.46
N LYS A 443 5.08 -16.61 -18.11
CA LYS A 443 4.40 -17.14 -16.92
C LYS A 443 3.40 -18.27 -17.30
N SER A 444 3.58 -18.93 -18.46
CA SER A 444 2.71 -20.01 -18.93
C SER A 444 2.73 -21.27 -18.05
N LYS A 445 3.67 -21.38 -17.14
CA LYS A 445 3.79 -22.48 -16.16
C LYS A 445 3.59 -22.02 -14.72
N ASN A 446 3.15 -20.78 -14.51
CA ASN A 446 2.89 -20.26 -13.18
C ASN A 446 1.77 -21.08 -12.50
N LYS A 447 1.91 -21.32 -11.19
CA LYS A 447 0.97 -22.09 -10.36
C LYS A 447 0.47 -21.30 -9.15
N THR A 448 0.66 -19.97 -9.17
CA THR A 448 0.28 -19.08 -8.09
C THR A 448 -0.73 -18.04 -8.55
N ASP A 449 -1.59 -17.62 -7.64
CA ASP A 449 -2.50 -16.51 -7.87
C ASP A 449 -1.72 -15.19 -7.72
N VAL A 450 -1.71 -14.36 -8.77
CA VAL A 450 -0.91 -13.13 -8.85
C VAL A 450 -1.77 -11.96 -9.37
N PRO A 451 -2.72 -11.48 -8.56
CA PRO A 451 -3.66 -10.44 -9.00
C PRO A 451 -3.02 -9.08 -9.27
N HIS A 452 -1.83 -8.83 -8.74
CA HIS A 452 -1.04 -7.59 -8.91
C HIS A 452 0.40 -7.94 -9.27
N ASP A 453 0.61 -8.72 -10.36
CA ASP A 453 1.94 -9.22 -10.70
C ASP A 453 2.86 -8.09 -11.15
N TYR A 454 4.03 -8.01 -10.52
CA TYR A 454 5.05 -7.01 -10.79
C TYR A 454 6.30 -7.67 -11.35
N ILE A 455 6.64 -7.35 -12.59
CA ILE A 455 7.68 -8.00 -13.37
C ILE A 455 8.82 -7.04 -13.61
N VAL A 456 10.02 -7.40 -13.17
CA VAL A 456 11.26 -6.70 -13.47
C VAL A 456 12.11 -7.62 -14.34
N PRO A 457 12.40 -7.28 -15.61
CA PRO A 457 13.28 -8.07 -16.45
C PRO A 457 14.73 -8.02 -15.93
N GLU A 458 15.52 -9.06 -16.20
CA GLU A 458 16.95 -9.10 -15.78
C GLU A 458 17.76 -7.89 -16.29
N LYS A 459 17.36 -7.33 -17.42
CA LYS A 459 17.92 -6.10 -18.00
C LYS A 459 16.79 -5.29 -18.60
N PRO A 460 16.86 -3.95 -18.54
CA PRO A 460 15.91 -3.09 -19.24
C PRO A 460 15.85 -3.43 -20.74
N VAL A 461 14.66 -3.36 -21.33
CA VAL A 461 14.47 -3.59 -22.75
C VAL A 461 14.06 -2.30 -23.47
N LYS A 462 14.46 -2.17 -24.73
CA LYS A 462 14.00 -1.06 -25.59
C LYS A 462 12.76 -1.50 -26.34
N ALA A 463 11.62 -0.84 -26.08
CA ALA A 463 10.32 -1.19 -26.67
C ALA A 463 9.47 0.05 -26.92
N ARG A 464 8.62 -0.03 -27.98
CA ARG A 464 7.48 0.86 -28.18
C ARG A 464 6.17 0.19 -27.82
N TYR A 465 6.10 -1.13 -27.92
CA TYR A 465 4.85 -1.87 -27.68
C TYR A 465 5.06 -2.91 -26.57
N ILE A 466 4.11 -2.96 -25.64
CA ILE A 466 4.02 -4.02 -24.61
C ILE A 466 2.67 -4.72 -24.80
N LYS A 467 2.68 -6.07 -24.84
CA LYS A 467 1.47 -6.85 -24.99
C LYS A 467 1.38 -7.94 -23.93
N LEU A 468 0.25 -7.98 -23.24
CA LEU A 468 -0.13 -9.04 -22.31
C LEU A 468 -1.09 -10.00 -23.01
N GLU A 469 -0.74 -11.28 -23.05
CA GLU A 469 -1.55 -12.36 -23.64
C GLU A 469 -1.97 -13.33 -22.55
N ASN A 470 -3.27 -13.52 -22.39
CA ASN A 470 -3.86 -14.47 -21.44
C ASN A 470 -3.65 -15.92 -21.90
N ILE A 471 -3.27 -16.79 -20.96
CA ILE A 471 -3.24 -18.24 -21.13
C ILE A 471 -4.27 -18.89 -20.20
N HIS A 472 -4.36 -18.43 -18.95
CA HIS A 472 -5.32 -18.94 -17.98
C HIS A 472 -5.69 -17.88 -16.93
N MET A 473 -6.99 -17.69 -16.75
CA MET A 473 -7.56 -16.91 -15.64
C MET A 473 -8.07 -17.86 -14.56
N PRO A 474 -7.83 -17.56 -13.27
CA PRO A 474 -8.32 -18.42 -12.18
C PRO A 474 -9.85 -18.42 -12.06
N THR A 475 -10.49 -17.31 -12.40
CA THR A 475 -11.94 -17.12 -12.36
C THR A 475 -12.35 -15.92 -13.21
N GLY A 476 -13.63 -15.86 -13.57
CA GLY A 476 -14.22 -14.72 -14.27
C GLY A 476 -13.68 -14.52 -15.68
N LYS A 477 -13.55 -13.24 -16.09
CA LYS A 477 -13.10 -12.84 -17.43
C LYS A 477 -11.66 -12.30 -17.37
N PHE A 478 -10.99 -12.28 -18.55
CA PHE A 478 -9.73 -11.59 -18.65
C PHE A 478 -9.97 -10.08 -18.59
N ALA A 479 -9.74 -9.49 -17.42
CA ALA A 479 -10.02 -8.10 -17.12
C ALA A 479 -8.82 -7.44 -16.42
N ILE A 480 -8.48 -6.23 -16.85
CA ILE A 480 -7.28 -5.49 -16.42
C ILE A 480 -7.69 -4.09 -15.95
N SER A 481 -7.45 -3.78 -14.68
CA SER A 481 -7.58 -2.43 -14.13
C SER A 481 -6.31 -1.60 -14.33
N GLY A 482 -5.15 -2.24 -14.53
CA GLY A 482 -3.91 -1.52 -14.83
C GLY A 482 -2.89 -2.40 -15.52
N LEU A 483 -2.57 -2.11 -16.78
CA LEU A 483 -1.36 -2.55 -17.45
C LEU A 483 -0.37 -1.38 -17.36
N ARG A 484 0.45 -1.36 -16.33
CA ARG A 484 1.34 -0.25 -16.01
C ARG A 484 2.76 -0.57 -16.45
N VAL A 485 3.32 0.22 -17.34
CA VAL A 485 4.67 0.03 -17.90
C VAL A 485 5.57 1.12 -17.34
N PHE A 486 6.62 0.73 -16.64
CA PHE A 486 7.53 1.65 -15.98
C PHE A 486 8.92 1.66 -16.62
N GLY A 487 9.51 2.86 -16.67
CA GLY A 487 10.84 2.98 -17.24
C GLY A 487 11.25 4.43 -17.46
N LYS A 488 11.93 4.67 -18.59
CA LYS A 488 12.41 5.98 -18.97
C LYS A 488 12.06 6.25 -20.43
N GLY A 489 11.29 7.30 -20.67
CA GLY A 489 10.98 7.81 -22.00
C GLY A 489 12.23 8.33 -22.72
N ALA A 490 12.09 8.68 -23.99
CA ALA A 490 13.18 9.19 -24.80
C ALA A 490 13.15 10.73 -24.97
N GLY A 491 12.11 11.40 -24.46
CA GLY A 491 11.92 12.84 -24.55
C GLY A 491 12.54 13.60 -23.35
N GLU A 492 12.05 14.82 -23.14
CA GLU A 492 12.49 15.72 -22.10
C GLU A 492 11.53 15.68 -20.89
N GLU A 493 12.06 15.87 -19.69
CA GLU A 493 11.28 16.08 -18.48
C GLU A 493 10.54 17.43 -18.53
N PRO A 494 9.43 17.62 -17.79
CA PRO A 494 8.71 18.89 -17.77
C PRO A 494 9.57 20.00 -17.13
N SER A 495 9.27 21.25 -17.51
CA SER A 495 9.84 22.41 -16.80
C SER A 495 9.21 22.59 -15.42
N VAL A 496 9.85 23.40 -14.57
CA VAL A 496 9.36 23.75 -13.24
C VAL A 496 7.99 24.46 -13.32
N VAL A 497 7.10 24.19 -12.37
CA VAL A 497 5.86 24.95 -12.19
C VAL A 497 6.16 26.26 -11.47
N GLU A 498 5.98 27.39 -12.15
CA GLU A 498 6.34 28.69 -11.59
C GLU A 498 5.20 29.37 -10.81
N ASP A 499 3.94 29.08 -11.18
CA ASP A 499 2.76 29.87 -10.81
C ASP A 499 1.78 29.11 -9.90
N LEU A 500 2.30 28.38 -8.87
CA LEU A 500 1.41 27.76 -7.89
C LEU A 500 0.70 28.84 -7.07
N ILE A 501 -0.62 28.83 -7.10
CA ILE A 501 -1.50 29.67 -6.28
C ILE A 501 -2.23 28.78 -5.28
N VAL A 502 -2.19 29.16 -4.01
CA VAL A 502 -2.92 28.47 -2.93
C VAL A 502 -3.86 29.48 -2.27
N LEU A 503 -5.16 29.27 -2.45
CA LEU A 503 -6.21 30.14 -1.89
C LEU A 503 -6.96 29.40 -0.79
N ARG A 504 -6.64 29.68 0.45
CA ARG A 504 -7.37 29.13 1.60
C ARG A 504 -8.75 29.78 1.69
N THR A 505 -9.79 28.98 1.91
CA THR A 505 -11.15 29.45 1.95
C THR A 505 -11.43 30.20 3.26
N GLU A 506 -11.86 31.46 3.19
CA GLU A 506 -12.17 32.26 4.38
C GLU A 506 -13.33 31.69 5.21
N SER A 507 -14.36 31.14 4.53
CA SER A 507 -15.53 30.55 5.18
C SER A 507 -15.26 29.19 5.81
N ASP A 508 -14.24 28.47 5.34
CA ASP A 508 -13.82 27.16 5.89
C ASP A 508 -12.32 26.97 5.72
N LYS A 509 -11.56 27.41 6.71
CA LYS A 509 -10.09 27.31 6.71
C LYS A 509 -9.53 25.87 6.66
N ARG A 510 -10.38 24.83 6.70
CA ARG A 510 -10.00 23.42 6.45
C ARG A 510 -9.80 23.12 4.96
N SER A 511 -10.14 24.08 4.09
CA SER A 511 -10.12 23.93 2.65
C SER A 511 -9.26 24.98 1.96
N ALA A 512 -8.61 24.58 0.86
CA ALA A 512 -7.86 25.48 0.00
C ALA A 512 -8.02 25.08 -1.47
N TRP A 513 -8.06 26.07 -2.35
CA TRP A 513 -8.01 25.84 -3.77
C TRP A 513 -6.60 26.06 -4.29
N LEU A 514 -6.03 25.03 -4.90
CA LEU A 514 -4.72 25.03 -5.49
C LEU A 514 -4.87 25.10 -7.00
N LYS A 515 -4.15 26.03 -7.64
CA LYS A 515 -4.14 26.24 -9.09
C LYS A 515 -2.73 26.51 -9.56
N TRP A 516 -2.44 26.13 -10.80
CA TRP A 516 -1.19 26.41 -11.48
C TRP A 516 -1.41 26.44 -13.00
N GLU A 517 -0.54 27.11 -13.73
CA GLU A 517 -0.57 27.02 -15.19
C GLU A 517 -0.06 25.66 -15.65
N PRO A 518 -0.71 25.05 -16.66
CA PRO A 518 -0.25 23.78 -17.23
C PRO A 518 1.18 23.89 -17.75
N VAL A 519 2.00 22.91 -17.38
CA VAL A 519 3.36 22.79 -17.94
C VAL A 519 3.30 21.91 -19.18
N ASP A 520 3.97 22.34 -20.26
CA ASP A 520 4.02 21.59 -21.51
C ASP A 520 4.56 20.17 -21.26
N HIS A 521 3.90 19.20 -21.88
CA HIS A 521 4.21 17.76 -21.79
C HIS A 521 4.10 17.15 -20.37
N ALA A 522 3.61 17.87 -19.37
CA ALA A 522 3.34 17.26 -18.06
C ALA A 522 2.14 16.31 -18.14
N THR A 523 2.29 15.09 -17.61
CA THR A 523 1.19 14.12 -17.46
C THR A 523 0.54 14.21 -16.09
N GLY A 524 1.26 14.71 -15.10
CA GLY A 524 0.78 14.89 -13.73
C GLY A 524 1.66 15.80 -12.90
N TYR A 525 1.22 16.00 -11.66
CA TYR A 525 1.86 16.87 -10.69
C TYR A 525 1.83 16.22 -9.32
N ASN A 526 2.89 16.42 -8.55
CA ASN A 526 2.93 16.12 -7.12
C ASN A 526 2.87 17.42 -6.32
N ILE A 527 1.87 17.55 -5.47
CA ILE A 527 1.71 18.67 -4.55
C ILE A 527 2.15 18.20 -3.17
N TYR A 528 3.21 18.79 -2.67
CA TYR A 528 3.73 18.53 -1.34
C TYR A 528 3.16 19.56 -0.36
N LEU A 529 2.81 19.11 0.84
CA LEU A 529 2.34 19.99 1.90
C LEU A 529 2.81 19.55 3.27
N GLY A 530 2.95 20.52 4.16
CA GLY A 530 3.35 20.33 5.55
C GLY A 530 3.12 21.59 6.37
N THR A 531 3.32 21.48 7.69
CA THR A 531 3.17 22.59 8.63
C THR A 531 4.47 23.39 8.84
N GLU A 532 5.58 22.88 8.31
CA GLU A 532 6.89 23.54 8.30
C GLU A 532 7.49 23.47 6.88
N PRO A 533 8.32 24.45 6.47
CA PRO A 533 8.78 24.54 5.08
C PRO A 533 9.71 23.39 4.65
N ASP A 534 10.35 22.73 5.61
CA ASP A 534 11.25 21.58 5.44
C ASP A 534 10.62 20.23 5.82
N LYS A 535 9.34 20.22 6.27
CA LYS A 535 8.58 19.02 6.65
C LYS A 535 7.32 18.85 5.80
N LEU A 536 7.52 18.74 4.49
CA LEU A 536 6.43 18.55 3.52
C LEU A 536 6.17 17.05 3.32
N TYR A 537 5.69 16.37 4.35
CA TYR A 537 5.57 14.91 4.37
C TYR A 537 4.35 14.36 3.65
N ASN A 538 3.29 15.14 3.45
CA ASN A 538 2.16 14.72 2.64
C ASN A 538 2.36 15.07 1.17
N CYS A 539 1.93 14.16 0.28
CA CYS A 539 1.99 14.35 -1.14
C CYS A 539 0.66 13.96 -1.80
N ILE A 540 0.19 14.81 -2.69
CA ILE A 540 -1.02 14.59 -3.50
C ILE A 540 -0.62 14.51 -4.96
N MET A 541 -0.80 13.34 -5.57
CA MET A 541 -0.59 13.16 -7.00
C MET A 541 -1.86 13.55 -7.76
N VAL A 542 -1.72 14.45 -8.74
CA VAL A 542 -2.81 14.93 -9.58
C VAL A 542 -2.48 14.60 -11.04
N MET A 543 -3.31 13.77 -11.69
CA MET A 543 -3.12 13.37 -13.08
C MET A 543 -4.01 14.21 -14.01
N GLY A 544 -3.42 14.74 -15.10
CA GLY A 544 -4.15 15.37 -16.20
C GLY A 544 -4.97 16.62 -15.85
N LYS A 545 -4.71 17.27 -14.72
CA LYS A 545 -5.40 18.49 -14.25
C LYS A 545 -4.37 19.50 -13.77
N ASN A 546 -4.75 20.78 -13.75
CA ASN A 546 -3.95 21.90 -13.27
C ASN A 546 -4.61 22.65 -12.10
N GLU A 547 -5.48 21.96 -11.38
CA GLU A 547 -6.11 22.45 -10.14
C GLU A 547 -6.44 21.30 -9.20
N TYR A 548 -6.50 21.61 -7.91
CA TYR A 548 -6.90 20.66 -6.87
C TYR A 548 -7.64 21.36 -5.74
N TRP A 549 -8.80 20.82 -5.36
CA TRP A 549 -9.57 21.30 -4.21
C TRP A 549 -9.17 20.50 -2.96
N LEU A 550 -8.25 21.05 -2.17
CA LEU A 550 -7.77 20.46 -0.94
C LEU A 550 -8.75 20.72 0.20
N LYS A 551 -9.14 19.68 0.94
CA LYS A 551 -10.11 19.78 2.04
C LYS A 551 -9.63 19.14 3.35
N THR A 552 -8.33 18.95 3.51
CA THR A 552 -7.74 18.15 4.60
C THR A 552 -7.05 18.96 5.68
N LEU A 553 -7.08 20.29 5.59
CA LEU A 553 -6.29 21.14 6.46
C LEU A 553 -6.82 21.20 7.89
N ASP A 554 -5.95 21.37 8.87
CA ASP A 554 -6.25 21.86 10.21
C ASP A 554 -6.51 23.36 10.13
N LYS A 555 -7.68 23.81 10.55
CA LYS A 555 -8.06 25.24 10.46
C LYS A 555 -7.20 26.18 11.30
N GLU A 556 -6.46 25.64 12.28
CA GLU A 556 -5.63 26.39 13.22
C GLU A 556 -4.16 26.44 12.81
N SER A 557 -3.75 25.63 11.81
CA SER A 557 -2.36 25.50 11.39
C SER A 557 -2.04 26.33 10.15
N THR A 558 -0.81 26.82 10.07
CA THR A 558 -0.19 27.37 8.86
C THR A 558 0.34 26.23 8.00
N TYR A 559 0.27 26.39 6.68
CA TYR A 559 0.76 25.38 5.75
C TYR A 559 1.74 25.94 4.73
N TYR A 560 2.65 25.07 4.30
CA TYR A 560 3.61 25.30 3.25
C TYR A 560 3.36 24.30 2.11
N PHE A 561 3.45 24.79 0.88
CA PHE A 561 3.17 24.02 -0.33
C PHE A 561 4.31 24.16 -1.33
N VAL A 562 4.60 23.05 -2.02
CA VAL A 562 5.52 22.98 -3.16
C VAL A 562 4.88 22.05 -4.18
N ILE A 563 5.11 22.31 -5.46
CA ILE A 563 4.63 21.46 -6.56
C ILE A 563 5.78 21.10 -7.50
N GLU A 564 5.75 19.90 -8.08
CA GLU A 564 6.59 19.49 -9.19
C GLU A 564 5.72 18.87 -10.28
N ALA A 565 6.13 18.98 -11.52
CA ALA A 565 5.51 18.34 -12.67
C ALA A 565 6.27 17.06 -13.03
N PHE A 566 5.58 16.08 -13.63
CA PHE A 566 6.23 14.87 -14.12
C PHE A 566 5.57 14.38 -15.42
N ASN A 567 6.35 13.61 -16.21
CA ASN A 567 5.90 12.86 -17.36
C ASN A 567 6.65 11.52 -17.46
N GLU A 568 6.54 10.82 -18.59
CA GLU A 568 7.25 9.56 -18.85
C GLU A 568 8.78 9.68 -18.93
N ASN A 569 9.32 10.91 -19.04
CA ASN A 569 10.75 11.17 -19.20
C ASN A 569 11.44 11.56 -17.91
N GLY A 570 10.69 12.10 -16.92
CA GLY A 570 11.24 12.50 -15.64
C GLY A 570 10.34 13.42 -14.82
N ILE A 571 10.96 14.07 -13.85
CA ILE A 571 10.32 14.92 -12.83
C ILE A 571 11.03 16.28 -12.88
N SER A 572 10.27 17.37 -12.92
CA SER A 572 10.80 18.73 -12.86
C SER A 572 11.46 19.05 -11.52
N GLU A 573 12.21 20.11 -11.46
CA GLU A 573 12.53 20.72 -10.17
C GLU A 573 11.25 21.21 -9.46
N LYS A 574 11.34 21.34 -8.13
CA LYS A 574 10.24 21.82 -7.30
C LYS A 574 10.05 23.33 -7.45
N SER A 575 8.81 23.78 -7.40
CA SER A 575 8.45 25.20 -7.36
C SER A 575 9.00 25.90 -6.12
N LYS A 576 8.87 27.23 -6.07
CA LYS A 576 9.04 27.99 -4.83
C LYS A 576 8.00 27.55 -3.79
N THR A 577 8.40 27.62 -2.52
CA THR A 577 7.49 27.32 -1.40
C THR A 577 6.45 28.43 -1.25
N ILE A 578 5.17 28.06 -1.21
CA ILE A 578 4.05 28.96 -0.93
C ILE A 578 3.58 28.71 0.50
N LYS A 579 3.50 29.80 1.28
CA LYS A 579 2.94 29.78 2.63
C LYS A 579 1.50 30.28 2.61
N THR A 580 0.60 29.64 3.37
CA THR A 580 -0.78 30.10 3.59
C THR A 580 -1.19 29.92 5.04
N GLU A 581 -1.99 30.87 5.57
CA GLU A 581 -2.47 30.93 6.95
C GLU A 581 -3.98 30.61 7.03
#